data_dc4212055bd05cfec30cd13875cfc101
#
_entry.id   dc4212055bd05cfec30cd13875cfc101
#
_cell.length_a   1.000
_cell.length_b   1.000
_cell.length_c   1.000
_cell.angle_alpha   90.00
_cell.angle_beta   90.00
_cell.angle_gamma   90.00
#
_symmetry.space_group_name_H-M   'P 1'
#
loop_
_entity.id
_entity.type
_entity.pdbx_description
1 polymer ?
#
loop_
_entity_poly.entity_id
_entity_poly.type
_entity_poly.pdbx_seq_one_letter_code
_entity_poly.pdbx_strand_id
1 'polypeptide(L)'
;MSRRLLWCVPVLAGLSIAFSSLLAQEKGMSGRGSSTGGTAAWTINSTIIEACSCPMFCQCYFNSKPASHSGHGSHAAGGEHFCRFNNAFRVNKGSFGNTRLDGARFWVAGDLGGDFSQGQMDWAVLTYDPAVTKEQREGIQAILGAVYPVKWNSFTIAPDAKMEWSYTRDRAIAKLDGGRVAEVVLKRYQGNTDEPIVIRNLKYWGTPRNDGFIMMPNEVEAYRAGDKAFEYKGTNGFMITFDMASRDVKR
;
A
#
# COMPACT_ATOMS: atom_id res chain seq x y z
N MET A 1 40.82 60.41 2.29
CA MET A 1 39.99 61.53 2.73
C MET A 1 38.93 61.07 3.67
N SER A 2 39.02 61.54 4.87
CA SER A 2 38.20 61.28 6.04
C SER A 2 36.77 61.77 5.90
N ARG A 3 35.82 61.17 6.64
CA ARG A 3 34.85 61.73 7.56
C ARG A 3 33.86 60.67 7.94
N ARG A 4 33.93 60.19 9.20
CA ARG A 4 33.28 60.51 10.48
C ARG A 4 31.75 60.26 10.44
N LEU A 5 31.36 59.21 11.13
CA LEU A 5 30.68 59.13 12.46
C LEU A 5 29.51 60.06 12.66
N LEU A 6 28.33 59.44 12.95
CA LEU A 6 27.44 59.97 13.99
C LEU A 6 26.54 58.83 14.50
N TRP A 7 26.62 58.60 15.78
CA TRP A 7 25.77 57.77 16.63
C TRP A 7 24.45 58.51 16.90
N CYS A 8 23.33 57.79 16.86
CA CYS A 8 22.13 58.20 17.61
C CYS A 8 21.43 56.96 18.20
N VAL A 9 21.46 56.85 19.51
CA VAL A 9 20.57 56.02 20.33
C VAL A 9 19.43 56.93 20.80
N PRO A 10 18.20 56.48 20.81
CA PRO A 10 17.34 56.74 21.96
C PRO A 10 16.55 55.54 22.43
N VAL A 11 16.67 55.33 23.70
CA VAL A 11 15.65 55.44 24.75
C VAL A 11 14.49 54.45 24.71
N LEU A 12 14.55 53.56 25.70
CA LEU A 12 13.50 52.71 26.21
C LEU A 12 12.26 53.50 26.65
N ALA A 13 11.11 53.01 26.22
CA ALA A 13 9.83 53.31 26.93
C ALA A 13 9.14 51.96 27.19
N GLY A 14 9.13 51.59 28.48
CA GLY A 14 8.41 50.41 28.95
C GLY A 14 6.89 50.67 28.93
N LEU A 15 6.16 49.67 28.45
CA LEU A 15 4.70 49.62 28.63
C LEU A 15 4.38 48.29 29.34
N SER A 16 4.11 48.41 30.64
CA SER A 16 3.57 47.33 31.48
C SER A 16 2.10 47.13 31.15
N ILE A 17 1.76 45.98 30.57
CA ILE A 17 0.36 45.57 30.41
C ILE A 17 0.03 44.55 31.50
N ALA A 18 -0.86 44.97 32.40
CA ALA A 18 -1.39 44.12 33.45
C ALA A 18 -2.27 43.03 32.88
N PHE A 19 -1.93 41.78 33.20
CA PHE A 19 -2.77 40.60 32.94
C PHE A 19 -3.86 40.54 34.00
N SER A 20 -5.10 40.84 33.62
CA SER A 20 -6.29 40.54 34.41
C SER A 20 -6.68 39.08 34.16
N SER A 21 -6.52 38.25 35.17
CA SER A 21 -7.00 36.87 35.21
C SER A 21 -8.52 36.83 35.31
N LEU A 22 -9.23 36.47 34.23
CA LEU A 22 -10.62 36.05 34.30
C LEU A 22 -10.65 34.54 34.61
N LEU A 23 -11.04 34.21 35.83
CA LEU A 23 -11.47 32.88 36.21
C LEU A 23 -12.81 32.57 35.56
N ALA A 24 -12.80 31.80 34.48
CA ALA A 24 -14.01 31.17 33.93
C ALA A 24 -14.22 29.84 34.65
N GLN A 25 -15.33 29.77 35.36
CA GLN A 25 -15.82 28.62 36.12
C GLN A 25 -16.34 27.58 35.14
N GLU A 26 -15.59 26.51 34.94
CA GLU A 26 -16.05 25.35 34.17
C GLU A 26 -17.14 24.60 34.94
N LYS A 27 -18.35 24.64 34.39
CA LYS A 27 -19.45 23.76 34.74
C LYS A 27 -19.13 22.37 34.23
N GLY A 28 -18.86 21.43 35.14
CA GLY A 28 -18.64 20.02 34.82
C GLY A 28 -19.84 19.43 34.10
N MET A 29 -19.59 19.00 32.86
CA MET A 29 -20.37 17.96 32.18
C MET A 29 -19.58 16.66 32.21
N SER A 30 -19.89 15.84 33.22
CA SER A 30 -19.45 14.46 33.30
C SER A 30 -20.11 13.64 32.20
N GLY A 31 -19.52 13.63 31.01
CA GLY A 31 -19.78 12.67 29.97
C GLY A 31 -18.76 11.52 30.11
N ARG A 32 -19.12 10.47 30.85
CA ARG A 32 -18.42 9.19 30.83
C ARG A 32 -18.53 8.60 29.43
N GLY A 33 -17.66 9.02 28.53
CA GLY A 33 -17.33 8.27 27.31
C GLY A 33 -16.42 7.13 27.71
N SER A 34 -16.98 5.95 27.92
CA SER A 34 -16.22 4.70 28.06
C SER A 34 -15.51 4.43 26.74
N SER A 35 -14.26 4.89 26.58
CA SER A 35 -13.39 4.43 25.53
C SER A 35 -12.88 3.02 25.92
N THR A 36 -13.70 2.01 25.68
CA THR A 36 -13.20 0.65 25.54
C THR A 36 -12.27 0.67 24.33
N GLY A 37 -10.97 0.56 24.54
CA GLY A 37 -9.94 0.47 23.51
C GLY A 37 -10.02 -0.82 22.69
N GLY A 38 -11.18 -1.10 22.09
CA GLY A 38 -11.38 -2.13 21.09
C GLY A 38 -11.07 -1.53 19.73
N THR A 39 -10.16 -2.12 18.97
CA THR A 39 -10.00 -1.81 17.54
C THR A 39 -11.37 -1.90 16.86
N ALA A 40 -11.72 -0.88 16.07
CA ALA A 40 -13.00 -0.85 15.35
C ALA A 40 -13.22 -2.16 14.58
N ALA A 41 -14.44 -2.70 14.63
CA ALA A 41 -14.79 -3.85 13.82
C ALA A 41 -14.73 -3.47 12.33
N TRP A 42 -14.18 -4.35 11.50
CA TRP A 42 -14.07 -4.10 10.07
C TRP A 42 -14.29 -5.37 9.25
N THR A 43 -14.69 -5.16 8.00
CA THR A 43 -14.77 -6.19 6.97
C THR A 43 -14.22 -5.65 5.67
N ILE A 44 -13.66 -6.52 4.84
CA ILE A 44 -13.20 -6.19 3.51
C ILE A 44 -13.37 -7.37 2.56
N ASN A 45 -13.98 -7.13 1.41
CA ASN A 45 -13.87 -7.94 0.22
C ASN A 45 -13.20 -7.07 -0.84
N SER A 46 -12.07 -7.49 -1.37
CA SER A 46 -11.31 -6.70 -2.33
C SER A 46 -10.75 -7.57 -3.45
N THR A 47 -10.71 -7.01 -4.65
CA THR A 47 -10.03 -7.62 -5.80
C THR A 47 -8.74 -6.87 -6.06
N ILE A 48 -7.67 -7.62 -6.32
CA ILE A 48 -6.33 -7.13 -6.58
C ILE A 48 -5.94 -7.49 -8.01
N ILE A 49 -5.39 -6.52 -8.73
CA ILE A 49 -4.55 -6.75 -9.91
C ILE A 49 -3.12 -6.74 -9.39
N GLU A 50 -2.51 -7.93 -9.34
CA GLU A 50 -1.17 -8.14 -8.80
C GLU A 50 -0.18 -8.48 -9.92
N ALA A 51 0.98 -7.84 -9.91
CA ALA A 51 2.12 -8.22 -10.72
C ALA A 51 3.40 -8.21 -9.87
N CYS A 52 4.34 -9.09 -10.19
CA CYS A 52 5.66 -9.08 -9.55
C CYS A 52 6.77 -9.54 -10.50
N SER A 53 8.00 -9.15 -10.16
CA SER A 53 9.23 -9.46 -10.91
C SER A 53 9.56 -10.94 -11.03
N CYS A 54 8.99 -11.78 -10.17
CA CYS A 54 9.27 -13.21 -10.15
C CYS A 54 8.72 -13.93 -11.40
N PRO A 55 9.34 -15.01 -11.85
CA PRO A 55 8.75 -15.90 -12.85
C PRO A 55 7.41 -16.49 -12.38
N MET A 56 6.59 -16.95 -13.31
CA MET A 56 5.42 -17.78 -13.01
C MET A 56 5.88 -19.13 -12.46
N PHE A 57 5.35 -19.68 -11.42
CA PHE A 57 4.38 -19.13 -10.43
C PHE A 57 5.16 -18.45 -9.31
N CYS A 58 4.87 -17.23 -8.94
CA CYS A 58 5.64 -16.53 -7.93
C CYS A 58 5.93 -17.40 -6.70
N GLN A 59 7.21 -17.80 -6.52
CA GLN A 59 7.59 -18.73 -5.45
C GLN A 59 7.45 -18.14 -4.04
N CYS A 60 7.27 -16.81 -3.92
CA CYS A 60 7.07 -16.10 -2.65
C CYS A 60 5.81 -16.56 -1.90
N TYR A 61 4.87 -17.20 -2.58
CA TYR A 61 3.71 -17.83 -1.94
C TYR A 61 3.99 -19.22 -1.38
N PHE A 62 5.14 -19.81 -1.71
CA PHE A 62 5.50 -21.18 -1.34
C PHE A 62 6.73 -21.24 -0.42
N ASN A 63 7.54 -20.19 -0.42
CA ASN A 63 8.69 -20.07 0.47
C ASN A 63 9.03 -18.59 0.73
N SER A 64 9.96 -18.34 1.63
CA SER A 64 10.34 -17.00 2.08
C SER A 64 11.49 -16.36 1.28
N LYS A 65 11.92 -16.99 0.18
CA LYS A 65 12.98 -16.46 -0.69
C LYS A 65 12.43 -16.25 -2.09
N PRO A 66 12.49 -15.03 -2.63
CA PRO A 66 12.15 -14.75 -4.00
C PRO A 66 13.02 -15.54 -5.00
N ALA A 67 12.56 -15.60 -6.24
CA ALA A 67 13.37 -16.13 -7.33
C ALA A 67 14.68 -15.33 -7.48
N SER A 68 15.72 -16.03 -7.92
CA SER A 68 16.96 -15.40 -8.32
C SER A 68 16.80 -14.68 -9.66
N HIS A 69 17.25 -13.45 -9.75
CA HIS A 69 17.29 -12.66 -10.97
C HIS A 69 18.74 -12.54 -11.44
N SER A 70 19.09 -13.20 -12.54
CA SER A 70 20.38 -13.04 -13.20
C SER A 70 20.30 -11.80 -14.09
N GLY A 71 20.97 -10.71 -13.69
CA GLY A 71 21.17 -9.55 -14.54
C GLY A 71 22.09 -9.91 -15.72
N HIS A 72 21.79 -9.41 -16.93
CA HIS A 72 22.73 -9.44 -18.02
C HIS A 72 23.98 -8.64 -17.62
N GLY A 73 25.07 -9.31 -17.23
CA GLY A 73 26.34 -8.71 -16.89
C GLY A 73 26.94 -9.05 -15.53
N SER A 74 26.23 -9.71 -14.63
CA SER A 74 26.82 -10.19 -13.37
C SER A 74 27.37 -11.61 -13.53
N HIS A 75 28.68 -11.77 -13.58
CA HIS A 75 29.39 -13.06 -13.45
C HIS A 75 29.39 -13.59 -12.00
N ALA A 76 28.50 -13.12 -11.13
CA ALA A 76 28.35 -13.65 -9.78
C ALA A 76 27.57 -14.97 -9.87
N ALA A 77 28.19 -16.05 -9.43
CA ALA A 77 27.53 -17.33 -9.18
C ALA A 77 26.56 -17.16 -7.98
N GLY A 78 25.33 -16.77 -8.26
CA GLY A 78 24.27 -16.46 -7.31
C GLY A 78 23.61 -15.15 -7.72
N GLY A 79 22.51 -15.21 -8.48
CA GLY A 79 21.77 -14.01 -8.86
C GLY A 79 21.21 -13.28 -7.64
N GLU A 80 20.89 -12.00 -7.79
CA GLU A 80 20.26 -11.20 -6.78
C GLU A 80 18.83 -11.70 -6.52
N HIS A 81 18.46 -11.89 -5.25
CA HIS A 81 17.12 -12.29 -4.85
C HIS A 81 16.32 -11.05 -4.43
N PHE A 82 15.21 -10.82 -5.08
CA PHE A 82 14.25 -9.78 -4.74
C PHE A 82 12.87 -10.12 -5.31
N CYS A 83 11.81 -9.50 -4.78
CA CYS A 83 10.48 -9.56 -5.37
C CYS A 83 9.87 -8.17 -5.35
N ARG A 84 10.07 -7.44 -6.42
CA ARG A 84 9.42 -6.15 -6.66
C ARG A 84 8.02 -6.40 -7.17
N PHE A 85 7.06 -5.68 -6.63
CA PHE A 85 5.65 -5.94 -6.92
C PHE A 85 4.81 -4.67 -7.01
N ASN A 86 3.71 -4.80 -7.70
CA ASN A 86 2.64 -3.83 -7.79
C ASN A 86 1.30 -4.51 -7.49
N ASN A 87 0.58 -4.04 -6.49
CA ASN A 87 -0.73 -4.52 -6.07
C ASN A 87 -1.75 -3.40 -6.14
N ALA A 88 -2.60 -3.44 -7.15
CA ALA A 88 -3.65 -2.47 -7.38
C ALA A 88 -4.98 -2.98 -6.81
N PHE A 89 -5.41 -2.42 -5.68
CA PHE A 89 -6.61 -2.83 -4.95
C PHE A 89 -7.85 -2.04 -5.39
N ARG A 90 -8.97 -2.76 -5.46
CA ARG A 90 -10.31 -2.18 -5.46
C ARG A 90 -11.16 -2.88 -4.40
N VAL A 91 -11.68 -2.12 -3.46
CA VAL A 91 -12.62 -2.64 -2.47
C VAL A 91 -13.97 -2.85 -3.13
N ASN A 92 -14.44 -4.09 -3.16
CA ASN A 92 -15.76 -4.44 -3.70
C ASN A 92 -16.85 -4.12 -2.66
N LYS A 93 -16.59 -4.50 -1.41
CA LYS A 93 -17.47 -4.26 -0.27
C LYS A 93 -16.64 -4.25 1.02
N GLY A 94 -16.90 -3.31 1.92
CA GLY A 94 -16.20 -3.29 3.19
C GLY A 94 -16.63 -2.14 4.09
N SER A 95 -16.25 -2.24 5.35
CA SER A 95 -16.43 -1.19 6.35
C SER A 95 -15.31 -1.20 7.38
N PHE A 96 -15.05 -0.03 7.97
CA PHE A 96 -14.21 0.15 9.14
C PHE A 96 -15.00 0.97 10.16
N GLY A 97 -15.46 0.33 11.25
CA GLY A 97 -16.47 0.92 12.10
C GLY A 97 -17.69 1.34 11.28
N ASN A 98 -18.05 2.60 11.33
CA ASN A 98 -19.17 3.17 10.57
C ASN A 98 -18.76 3.68 9.17
N THR A 99 -17.48 3.65 8.83
CA THR A 99 -16.98 4.14 7.55
C THR A 99 -17.11 3.05 6.48
N ARG A 100 -17.85 3.33 5.41
CA ARG A 100 -17.99 2.46 4.26
C ARG A 100 -16.75 2.56 3.37
N LEU A 101 -16.20 1.42 2.95
CA LEU A 101 -15.00 1.34 2.12
C LEU A 101 -15.29 0.98 0.66
N ASP A 102 -16.54 0.69 0.31
CA ASP A 102 -16.94 0.23 -1.03
C ASP A 102 -16.43 1.19 -2.12
N GLY A 103 -15.83 0.64 -3.16
CA GLY A 103 -15.30 1.40 -4.30
C GLY A 103 -13.96 2.08 -4.05
N ALA A 104 -13.44 2.08 -2.82
CA ALA A 104 -12.11 2.65 -2.54
C ALA A 104 -11.03 1.92 -3.36
N ARG A 105 -10.10 2.69 -3.90
CA ARG A 105 -8.98 2.20 -4.69
C ARG A 105 -7.67 2.70 -4.11
N PHE A 106 -6.69 1.82 -4.03
CA PHE A 106 -5.36 2.15 -3.55
C PHE A 106 -4.34 1.18 -4.15
N TRP A 107 -3.09 1.58 -4.12
CA TRP A 107 -1.98 0.86 -4.72
C TRP A 107 -0.89 0.63 -3.69
N VAL A 108 -0.34 -0.58 -3.66
CA VAL A 108 0.86 -0.90 -2.89
C VAL A 108 1.93 -1.38 -3.86
N ALA A 109 3.00 -0.60 -4.01
CA ALA A 109 4.22 -1.03 -4.67
C ALA A 109 5.27 -1.37 -3.63
N GLY A 110 6.15 -2.33 -3.91
CA GLY A 110 7.15 -2.70 -2.92
C GLY A 110 8.19 -3.68 -3.41
N ASP A 111 9.08 -4.04 -2.48
CA ASP A 111 10.05 -5.12 -2.62
C ASP A 111 10.06 -5.95 -1.33
N LEU A 112 9.95 -7.26 -1.47
CA LEU A 112 10.00 -8.18 -0.33
C LEU A 112 11.42 -8.35 0.22
N GLY A 113 12.45 -7.94 -0.56
CA GLY A 113 13.86 -8.22 -0.28
C GLY A 113 14.27 -9.63 -0.62
N GLY A 114 15.49 -10.01 -0.26
CA GLY A 114 16.09 -11.29 -0.63
C GLY A 114 15.70 -12.48 0.25
N ASP A 115 15.27 -12.24 1.48
CA ASP A 115 14.79 -13.25 2.44
C ASP A 115 13.85 -12.60 3.45
N PHE A 116 12.61 -13.00 3.44
CA PHE A 116 11.58 -12.50 4.37
C PHE A 116 11.09 -13.56 5.37
N SER A 117 11.90 -14.60 5.64
CA SER A 117 11.59 -15.68 6.60
C SER A 117 11.31 -15.18 8.00
N GLN A 118 11.89 -14.04 8.38
CA GLN A 118 11.69 -13.40 9.68
C GLN A 118 10.51 -12.40 9.70
N GLY A 119 9.70 -12.36 8.64
CA GLY A 119 8.60 -11.41 8.52
C GLY A 119 9.06 -9.96 8.34
N GLN A 120 10.33 -9.75 7.94
CA GLN A 120 10.90 -8.44 7.64
C GLN A 120 11.04 -8.31 6.13
N MET A 121 10.52 -7.23 5.57
CA MET A 121 10.54 -6.92 4.13
C MET A 121 11.20 -5.57 3.87
N ASP A 122 11.69 -5.34 2.67
CA ASP A 122 12.49 -4.15 2.38
C ASP A 122 11.66 -2.88 2.38
N TRP A 123 10.77 -2.71 1.42
CA TRP A 123 10.01 -1.46 1.35
C TRP A 123 8.63 -1.63 0.74
N ALA A 124 7.72 -0.74 1.13
CA ALA A 124 6.43 -0.55 0.49
C ALA A 124 6.06 0.93 0.40
N VAL A 125 5.35 1.26 -0.67
CA VAL A 125 4.77 2.59 -0.93
C VAL A 125 3.28 2.42 -1.14
N LEU A 126 2.48 3.11 -0.32
CA LEU A 126 1.01 3.16 -0.43
C LEU A 126 0.61 4.44 -1.15
N THR A 127 -0.17 4.32 -2.22
CA THR A 127 -0.75 5.45 -2.97
C THR A 127 -2.26 5.32 -3.00
N TYR A 128 -2.98 6.38 -2.68
CA TYR A 128 -4.44 6.41 -2.74
C TYR A 128 -4.95 7.06 -4.03
N ASP A 129 -6.09 6.57 -4.52
CA ASP A 129 -6.90 7.37 -5.46
C ASP A 129 -7.42 8.61 -4.72
N PRO A 130 -7.43 9.81 -5.36
CA PRO A 130 -7.92 11.05 -4.73
C PRO A 130 -9.36 10.99 -4.22
N ALA A 131 -10.17 10.06 -4.73
CA ALA A 131 -11.55 9.87 -4.27
C ALA A 131 -11.64 9.18 -2.89
N VAL A 132 -10.54 8.63 -2.36
CA VAL A 132 -10.52 7.96 -1.04
C VAL A 132 -10.49 9.00 0.06
N THR A 133 -11.53 9.03 0.90
CA THR A 133 -11.66 10.00 2.01
C THR A 133 -10.65 9.73 3.12
N LYS A 134 -10.47 10.72 4.01
CA LYS A 134 -9.57 10.58 5.17
C LYS A 134 -9.95 9.39 6.05
N GLU A 135 -11.23 9.23 6.36
CA GLU A 135 -11.75 8.15 7.20
C GLU A 135 -11.57 6.78 6.53
N GLN A 136 -11.73 6.70 5.21
CA GLN A 136 -11.45 5.49 4.45
C GLN A 136 -9.97 5.13 4.51
N ARG A 137 -9.05 6.11 4.42
CA ARG A 137 -7.59 5.88 4.50
C ARG A 137 -7.19 5.30 5.85
N GLU A 138 -7.74 5.84 6.95
CA GLU A 138 -7.51 5.32 8.30
C GLU A 138 -7.92 3.84 8.39
N GLY A 139 -9.11 3.52 7.88
CA GLY A 139 -9.59 2.13 7.81
C GLY A 139 -8.72 1.23 6.93
N ILE A 140 -8.35 1.68 5.74
CA ILE A 140 -7.50 0.93 4.81
C ILE A 140 -6.13 0.64 5.42
N GLN A 141 -5.48 1.62 6.06
CA GLN A 141 -4.18 1.40 6.70
C GLN A 141 -4.25 0.35 7.81
N ALA A 142 -5.27 0.42 8.66
CA ALA A 142 -5.48 -0.56 9.73
C ALA A 142 -5.70 -1.98 9.16
N ILE A 143 -6.49 -2.10 8.08
CA ILE A 143 -6.77 -3.37 7.40
C ILE A 143 -5.52 -3.90 6.69
N LEU A 144 -4.74 -3.03 6.04
CA LEU A 144 -3.49 -3.45 5.36
C LEU A 144 -2.49 -4.09 6.31
N GLY A 145 -2.39 -3.62 7.56
CA GLY A 145 -1.56 -4.25 8.58
C GLY A 145 -1.98 -5.69 8.91
N ALA A 146 -3.27 -6.03 8.75
CA ALA A 146 -3.78 -7.38 8.90
C ALA A 146 -3.64 -8.22 7.62
N VAL A 147 -3.80 -7.61 6.46
CA VAL A 147 -3.57 -8.26 5.15
C VAL A 147 -2.10 -8.62 4.98
N TYR A 148 -1.20 -7.71 5.31
CA TYR A 148 0.26 -7.93 5.30
C TYR A 148 0.82 -7.90 6.73
N PRO A 149 0.73 -9.01 7.48
CA PRO A 149 1.19 -9.07 8.87
C PRO A 149 2.72 -9.20 8.93
N VAL A 150 3.42 -8.20 8.41
CA VAL A 150 4.88 -8.15 8.23
C VAL A 150 5.41 -6.80 8.72
N LYS A 151 6.72 -6.70 8.86
CA LYS A 151 7.43 -5.45 9.13
C LYS A 151 8.11 -4.99 7.84
N TRP A 152 8.03 -3.70 7.56
CA TRP A 152 8.74 -3.07 6.45
C TRP A 152 9.93 -2.29 6.97
N ASN A 153 11.11 -2.43 6.36
CA ASN A 153 12.26 -1.56 6.64
C ASN A 153 11.92 -0.11 6.31
N SER A 154 11.13 0.10 5.26
CA SER A 154 10.60 1.40 4.87
C SER A 154 9.15 1.27 4.41
N PHE A 155 8.23 1.99 5.07
CA PHE A 155 6.84 2.13 4.61
C PHE A 155 6.51 3.60 4.45
N THR A 156 6.10 4.01 3.26
CA THR A 156 5.76 5.41 2.96
C THR A 156 4.40 5.53 2.30
N ILE A 157 3.76 6.68 2.49
CA ILE A 157 2.53 7.05 1.78
C ILE A 157 2.92 8.12 0.77
N ALA A 158 2.74 7.81 -0.51
CA ALA A 158 3.01 8.73 -1.60
C ALA A 158 1.87 9.76 -1.76
N PRO A 159 2.11 10.87 -2.48
CA PRO A 159 1.04 11.74 -2.94
C PRO A 159 -0.04 10.96 -3.69
N ASP A 160 -1.29 11.40 -3.58
CA ASP A 160 -2.41 10.80 -4.28
C ASP A 160 -2.20 10.80 -5.79
N ALA A 161 -2.64 9.73 -6.44
CA ALA A 161 -2.61 9.62 -7.89
C ALA A 161 -3.91 9.02 -8.42
N LYS A 162 -4.46 9.60 -9.49
CA LYS A 162 -5.69 9.10 -10.12
C LYS A 162 -5.47 7.64 -10.55
N MET A 163 -6.36 6.77 -10.11
CA MET A 163 -6.25 5.35 -10.38
C MET A 163 -7.29 4.88 -11.39
N GLU A 164 -6.83 4.37 -12.52
CA GLU A 164 -7.62 3.57 -13.45
C GLU A 164 -7.54 2.11 -13.00
N TRP A 165 -8.68 1.41 -13.02
CA TRP A 165 -8.76 0.02 -12.62
C TRP A 165 -9.91 -0.66 -13.34
N SER A 166 -9.59 -1.68 -14.13
CA SER A 166 -10.58 -2.45 -14.88
C SER A 166 -10.09 -3.86 -15.14
N TYR A 167 -11.02 -4.79 -15.28
CA TYR A 167 -10.71 -6.13 -15.77
C TYR A 167 -11.87 -6.72 -16.56
N THR A 168 -11.49 -7.61 -17.46
CA THR A 168 -12.34 -8.55 -18.18
C THR A 168 -11.84 -9.95 -17.90
N ARG A 169 -12.49 -10.96 -18.46
CA ARG A 169 -12.01 -12.35 -18.39
C ARG A 169 -10.56 -12.50 -18.89
N ASP A 170 -10.17 -11.75 -19.90
CA ASP A 170 -8.92 -11.95 -20.62
C ASP A 170 -7.84 -10.90 -20.31
N ARG A 171 -8.20 -9.80 -19.68
CA ARG A 171 -7.27 -8.69 -19.43
C ARG A 171 -7.62 -7.91 -18.17
N ALA A 172 -6.59 -7.56 -17.40
CA ALA A 172 -6.71 -6.66 -16.27
C ALA A 172 -5.76 -5.48 -16.44
N ILE A 173 -6.22 -4.28 -16.14
CA ILE A 173 -5.45 -3.03 -16.30
C ILE A 173 -5.63 -2.17 -15.07
N ALA A 174 -4.50 -1.78 -14.48
CA ALA A 174 -4.45 -0.74 -13.46
C ALA A 174 -3.35 0.27 -13.81
N LYS A 175 -3.65 1.56 -13.61
CA LYS A 175 -2.71 2.66 -13.87
C LYS A 175 -2.84 3.72 -12.78
N LEU A 176 -1.70 4.22 -12.32
CA LEU A 176 -1.63 5.44 -11.52
C LEU A 176 -1.19 6.59 -12.43
N ASP A 177 -1.99 7.66 -12.44
CA ASP A 177 -1.75 8.87 -13.21
C ASP A 177 -1.52 8.58 -14.71
N GLY A 178 -2.43 7.78 -15.30
CA GLY A 178 -2.34 7.36 -16.69
C GLY A 178 -1.11 6.48 -17.01
N GLY A 179 -0.51 5.87 -16.01
CA GLY A 179 0.69 5.04 -16.13
C GLY A 179 2.01 5.79 -15.89
N ARG A 180 1.98 7.11 -15.63
CA ARG A 180 3.20 7.88 -15.36
C ARG A 180 3.86 7.48 -14.04
N VAL A 181 3.07 7.11 -13.03
CA VAL A 181 3.55 6.70 -11.70
C VAL A 181 3.70 5.19 -11.61
N ALA A 182 2.67 4.44 -11.99
CA ALA A 182 2.72 2.97 -12.03
C ALA A 182 1.72 2.41 -13.04
N GLU A 183 2.02 1.23 -13.55
CA GLU A 183 1.18 0.53 -14.52
C GLU A 183 1.31 -0.97 -14.37
N VAL A 184 0.16 -1.65 -14.34
CA VAL A 184 0.06 -3.10 -14.46
C VAL A 184 -0.93 -3.43 -15.57
N VAL A 185 -0.49 -4.22 -16.53
CA VAL A 185 -1.32 -4.81 -17.57
C VAL A 185 -1.11 -6.31 -17.54
N LEU A 186 -2.16 -7.04 -17.20
CA LEU A 186 -2.16 -8.49 -17.19
C LEU A 186 -2.96 -9.03 -18.38
N LYS A 187 -2.51 -10.16 -18.91
CA LYS A 187 -3.22 -10.89 -19.95
C LYS A 187 -3.39 -12.33 -19.53
N ARG A 188 -4.60 -12.86 -19.72
CA ARG A 188 -4.90 -14.27 -19.39
C ARG A 188 -3.92 -15.22 -20.06
N TYR A 189 -3.34 -16.10 -19.27
CA TYR A 189 -2.55 -17.20 -19.81
C TYR A 189 -3.49 -18.19 -20.52
N GLN A 190 -3.15 -18.56 -21.74
CA GLN A 190 -3.88 -19.57 -22.50
C GLN A 190 -3.37 -20.95 -22.08
N GLY A 191 -4.21 -21.70 -21.37
CA GLY A 191 -3.98 -23.10 -21.07
C GLY A 191 -4.47 -24.01 -22.19
N ASN A 192 -4.66 -25.27 -21.85
CA ASN A 192 -5.18 -26.28 -22.79
C ASN A 192 -6.71 -26.20 -22.97
N THR A 193 -7.39 -25.34 -22.23
CA THR A 193 -8.84 -25.11 -22.28
C THR A 193 -9.15 -23.63 -22.35
N ASP A 194 -10.41 -23.28 -22.67
CA ASP A 194 -10.88 -21.89 -22.67
C ASP A 194 -11.04 -21.31 -21.27
N GLU A 195 -11.04 -22.15 -20.21
CA GLU A 195 -11.17 -21.68 -18.84
C GLU A 195 -9.87 -21.06 -18.32
N PRO A 196 -9.96 -20.06 -17.42
CA PRO A 196 -8.78 -19.51 -16.74
C PRO A 196 -8.05 -20.58 -15.93
N ILE A 197 -6.72 -20.50 -15.90
CA ILE A 197 -5.92 -21.29 -14.96
C ILE A 197 -6.04 -20.64 -13.58
N VAL A 198 -6.53 -21.41 -12.60
CA VAL A 198 -6.75 -20.91 -11.23
C VAL A 198 -6.05 -21.79 -10.23
N ILE A 199 -5.15 -21.21 -9.42
CA ILE A 199 -4.53 -21.89 -8.28
C ILE A 199 -5.47 -21.72 -7.08
N ARG A 200 -5.95 -22.82 -6.53
CA ARG A 200 -6.82 -22.86 -5.36
C ARG A 200 -6.07 -23.35 -4.13
N ASN A 201 -6.65 -23.09 -2.95
CA ASN A 201 -6.08 -23.48 -1.65
C ASN A 201 -4.71 -22.85 -1.34
N LEU A 202 -4.38 -21.74 -2.01
CA LEU A 202 -3.22 -20.94 -1.73
C LEU A 202 -3.64 -19.73 -0.89
N LYS A 203 -2.92 -19.49 0.21
CA LYS A 203 -3.22 -18.38 1.10
C LYS A 203 -2.66 -17.08 0.53
N TYR A 204 -3.45 -16.01 0.53
CA TYR A 204 -2.97 -14.67 0.22
C TYR A 204 -2.56 -13.96 1.52
N TRP A 205 -1.28 -13.96 1.82
CA TRP A 205 -0.68 -13.32 3.02
C TRP A 205 -1.45 -13.60 4.32
N GLY A 206 -1.97 -12.55 4.99
CA GLY A 206 -2.78 -12.65 6.21
C GLY A 206 -4.23 -13.05 5.99
N THR A 207 -4.72 -13.06 4.75
CA THR A 207 -6.14 -13.28 4.47
C THR A 207 -6.54 -14.75 4.56
N PRO A 208 -7.59 -15.08 5.31
CA PRO A 208 -7.97 -16.48 5.50
C PRO A 208 -8.74 -17.09 4.32
N ARG A 209 -9.32 -16.27 3.44
CA ARG A 209 -10.21 -16.70 2.35
C ARG A 209 -9.93 -15.94 1.07
N ASN A 210 -9.93 -16.63 -0.05
CA ASN A 210 -9.87 -16.04 -1.38
C ASN A 210 -10.55 -16.99 -2.41
N ASP A 211 -10.88 -16.45 -3.57
CA ASP A 211 -11.56 -17.18 -4.66
C ASP A 211 -10.58 -18.00 -5.51
N GLY A 212 -9.30 -17.96 -5.18
CA GLY A 212 -8.18 -18.51 -5.95
C GLY A 212 -7.42 -17.43 -6.70
N PHE A 213 -6.28 -17.82 -7.21
CA PHE A 213 -5.35 -16.97 -7.96
C PHE A 213 -5.53 -17.24 -9.44
N ILE A 214 -6.16 -16.34 -10.17
CA ILE A 214 -6.31 -16.45 -11.62
C ILE A 214 -4.97 -16.02 -12.23
N MET A 215 -4.32 -16.94 -12.93
CA MET A 215 -3.02 -16.69 -13.57
C MET A 215 -3.16 -15.75 -14.76
N MET A 216 -2.49 -14.63 -14.70
CA MET A 216 -2.48 -13.61 -15.73
C MET A 216 -1.08 -12.99 -15.84
N PRO A 217 -0.14 -13.58 -16.58
CA PRO A 217 1.19 -13.01 -16.78
C PRO A 217 1.12 -11.53 -17.15
N ASN A 218 2.07 -10.73 -16.68
CA ASN A 218 2.06 -9.32 -17.02
C ASN A 218 2.59 -9.07 -18.45
N GLU A 219 1.91 -8.17 -19.16
CA GLU A 219 2.43 -7.53 -20.37
C GLU A 219 3.22 -6.26 -20.01
N VAL A 220 2.84 -5.65 -18.88
CA VAL A 220 3.51 -4.51 -18.26
C VAL A 220 3.39 -4.65 -16.76
N GLU A 221 4.49 -4.50 -16.07
CA GLU A 221 4.58 -4.22 -14.66
C GLU A 221 5.59 -3.10 -14.46
N ALA A 222 5.16 -1.94 -14.01
CA ALA A 222 6.04 -0.81 -13.84
C ALA A 222 5.67 0.04 -12.61
N TYR A 223 6.71 0.43 -11.87
CA TYR A 223 6.67 1.50 -10.89
C TYR A 223 7.75 2.51 -11.27
N ARG A 224 7.36 3.75 -11.56
CA ARG A 224 8.23 4.75 -12.19
C ARG A 224 8.58 5.92 -11.28
N ALA A 225 8.19 5.86 -10.00
CA ALA A 225 8.37 6.97 -9.08
C ALA A 225 9.69 6.88 -8.30
N GLY A 226 10.43 7.99 -8.26
CA GLY A 226 11.62 8.17 -7.45
C GLY A 226 12.77 7.21 -7.78
N ASP A 227 13.54 6.91 -6.76
CA ASP A 227 14.74 6.05 -6.80
C ASP A 227 14.41 4.53 -6.78
N LYS A 228 13.14 4.19 -6.60
CA LYS A 228 12.66 2.80 -6.50
C LYS A 228 12.00 2.31 -7.80
N ALA A 229 12.26 2.98 -8.92
CA ALA A 229 11.67 2.64 -10.20
C ALA A 229 12.11 1.24 -10.69
N PHE A 230 11.15 0.52 -11.26
CA PHE A 230 11.40 -0.76 -11.92
C PHE A 230 10.37 -1.02 -13.03
N GLU A 231 10.72 -1.88 -13.98
CA GLU A 231 9.81 -2.34 -15.03
C GLU A 231 10.12 -3.78 -15.42
N TYR A 232 9.07 -4.61 -15.54
CA TYR A 232 9.13 -6.01 -15.94
C TYR A 232 8.06 -6.34 -16.97
N LYS A 233 8.31 -7.40 -17.74
CA LYS A 233 7.39 -7.93 -18.73
C LYS A 233 7.52 -9.45 -18.81
N GLY A 234 6.37 -10.11 -18.94
CA GLY A 234 6.32 -11.59 -19.07
C GLY A 234 6.62 -12.34 -17.77
N THR A 235 6.57 -11.63 -16.64
CA THR A 235 6.72 -12.19 -15.30
C THR A 235 5.37 -12.48 -14.66
N ASN A 236 5.35 -12.80 -13.37
CA ASN A 236 4.15 -13.24 -12.69
C ASN A 236 3.08 -12.14 -12.60
N GLY A 237 1.83 -12.53 -12.69
CA GLY A 237 0.67 -11.72 -12.39
C GLY A 237 -0.54 -12.57 -12.05
N PHE A 238 -1.39 -12.05 -11.17
CA PHE A 238 -2.61 -12.69 -10.71
C PHE A 238 -3.76 -11.69 -10.58
N MET A 239 -4.97 -12.16 -10.82
CA MET A 239 -6.18 -11.57 -10.26
C MET A 239 -6.58 -12.36 -9.02
N ILE A 240 -6.74 -11.68 -7.89
CA ILE A 240 -7.07 -12.30 -6.60
C ILE A 240 -8.21 -11.53 -5.98
N THR A 241 -9.30 -12.23 -5.64
CA THR A 241 -10.35 -11.67 -4.79
C THR A 241 -10.30 -12.33 -3.43
N PHE A 242 -10.21 -11.55 -2.36
CA PHE A 242 -10.15 -12.06 -1.00
C PHE A 242 -11.24 -11.46 -0.11
N ASP A 243 -11.51 -12.16 0.97
CA ASP A 243 -12.45 -11.74 2.03
C ASP A 243 -11.78 -11.87 3.40
N MET A 244 -11.90 -10.83 4.23
CA MET A 244 -11.35 -10.80 5.58
C MET A 244 -12.17 -9.90 6.49
N ALA A 245 -12.14 -10.20 7.79
CA ALA A 245 -12.77 -9.38 8.82
C ALA A 245 -11.88 -9.28 10.07
N SER A 246 -12.14 -8.30 10.93
CA SER A 246 -11.39 -8.10 12.18
C SER A 246 -11.37 -9.32 13.09
N ARG A 247 -12.42 -10.16 13.05
CA ARG A 247 -12.50 -11.44 13.80
C ARG A 247 -11.50 -12.50 13.31
N ASP A 248 -10.98 -12.36 12.11
CA ASP A 248 -10.03 -13.32 11.50
C ASP A 248 -8.57 -13.03 11.94
N VAL A 249 -8.32 -11.86 12.52
CA VAL A 249 -7.00 -11.49 13.04
C VAL A 249 -6.77 -12.20 14.37
N LYS A 250 -5.81 -13.13 14.38
CA LYS A 250 -5.38 -13.78 15.63
C LYS A 250 -4.72 -12.72 16.53
N ARG A 251 -5.24 -12.59 17.72
CA ARG A 251 -4.63 -11.77 18.80
C ARG A 251 -3.44 -12.49 19.42
#